data_7b6471f867ff753afca8a4bb2463afa9
#
_entry.id   7b6471f867ff753afca8a4bb2463afa9
#
_cell.length_a   1.000
_cell.length_b   1.000
_cell.length_c   1.000
_cell.angle_alpha   90.00
_cell.angle_beta   90.00
_cell.angle_gamma   90.00
#
_symmetry.space_group_name_H-M   'P 1'
#
loop_
_entity.id
_entity.type
_entity.pdbx_description
1 polymer ?
#
loop_
_entity_poly.entity_id
_entity_poly.type
_entity_poly.pdbx_seq_one_letter_code
_entity_poly.pdbx_strand_id
1 'polypeptide(L)'
;MNNPNSPNIPSALQLIDVHKRFGVTPIIRGLNLDVKHGERHAIIGPNGAGKSTTFHLVSGRFPVTTGQVLLKGESINGLPPYLINRRGMSRSFQVTNIFPRLSVFENIRCGVLWSLGYRYSFWNLIERSRDARERSEAILEQINLTARRDVPAGVLSYAEQRALEIGITIAGGADVILLDEPTAGMSRSETEHAVTLIRKVSEGKTLVIVEHDMSVVFDLADRISVLVYGQVIATDTPQRIRSNAAVQEAYLGAPAAEADHA
;
A
#
# COMPACT_ATOMS: atom_id res chain seq x y z
N MET A 1 13.07 -25.69 -5.87
CA MET A 1 13.47 -26.58 -4.76
C MET A 1 13.38 -25.76 -3.48
N ASN A 2 12.37 -26.05 -2.64
CA ASN A 2 12.20 -25.36 -1.35
C ASN A 2 13.28 -25.87 -0.38
N ASN A 3 14.05 -24.94 0.17
CA ASN A 3 15.00 -25.25 1.23
C ASN A 3 14.20 -25.53 2.53
N PRO A 4 14.26 -26.76 3.10
CA PRO A 4 13.46 -27.14 4.27
C PRO A 4 13.81 -26.39 5.56
N ASN A 5 14.86 -25.59 5.58
CA ASN A 5 15.35 -24.82 6.73
C ASN A 5 15.00 -23.32 6.70
N SER A 6 14.19 -22.85 5.76
CA SER A 6 13.73 -21.47 5.84
C SER A 6 12.72 -21.33 6.99
N PRO A 7 12.86 -20.34 7.89
CA PRO A 7 11.88 -20.09 8.92
C PRO A 7 10.51 -19.91 8.28
N ASN A 8 9.51 -20.66 8.78
CA ASN A 8 8.13 -20.56 8.27
C ASN A 8 7.51 -19.23 8.74
N ILE A 9 7.84 -18.14 8.04
CA ILE A 9 7.28 -16.82 8.33
C ILE A 9 5.79 -16.87 7.96
N PRO A 10 4.88 -16.57 8.89
CA PRO A 10 3.45 -16.63 8.63
C PRO A 10 3.07 -15.57 7.59
N SER A 11 2.00 -15.82 6.87
CA SER A 11 1.49 -14.90 5.84
C SER A 11 0.70 -13.77 6.51
N ALA A 12 1.01 -12.53 6.11
CA ALA A 12 0.27 -11.34 6.52
C ALA A 12 -0.97 -11.12 5.66
N LEU A 13 -0.83 -11.36 4.35
CA LEU A 13 -1.90 -11.22 3.37
C LEU A 13 -1.83 -12.36 2.36
N GLN A 14 -2.96 -13.03 2.11
CA GLN A 14 -3.05 -14.06 1.07
C GLN A 14 -4.27 -13.84 0.20
N LEU A 15 -4.09 -14.04 -1.10
CA LEU A 15 -5.15 -14.18 -2.07
C LEU A 15 -5.08 -15.61 -2.63
N ILE A 16 -6.19 -16.34 -2.55
CA ILE A 16 -6.24 -17.75 -2.96
C ILE A 16 -7.32 -17.88 -4.02
N ASP A 17 -6.89 -18.18 -5.25
CA ASP A 17 -7.75 -18.36 -6.42
C ASP A 17 -8.79 -17.25 -6.57
N VAL A 18 -8.36 -16.00 -6.39
CA VAL A 18 -9.26 -14.84 -6.40
C VAL A 18 -9.65 -14.49 -7.81
N HIS A 19 -10.97 -14.36 -8.03
CA HIS A 19 -11.56 -13.90 -9.28
C HIS A 19 -12.38 -12.64 -9.06
N LYS A 20 -12.36 -11.73 -10.05
CA LYS A 20 -13.24 -10.56 -10.11
C LYS A 20 -13.75 -10.32 -11.51
N ARG A 21 -15.08 -10.21 -11.62
CA ARG A 21 -15.78 -9.83 -12.85
C ARG A 21 -16.60 -8.57 -12.60
N PHE A 22 -16.70 -7.72 -13.61
CA PHE A 22 -17.66 -6.63 -13.68
C PHE A 22 -18.62 -6.93 -14.84
N GLY A 23 -19.85 -7.31 -14.50
CA GLY A 23 -20.77 -7.89 -15.45
C GLY A 23 -20.17 -9.16 -16.08
N VAL A 24 -20.01 -9.16 -17.38
CA VAL A 24 -19.41 -10.29 -18.15
C VAL A 24 -17.89 -10.22 -18.25
N THR A 25 -17.28 -9.09 -17.92
CA THR A 25 -15.84 -8.84 -18.14
C THR A 25 -15.00 -9.34 -16.96
N PRO A 26 -14.17 -10.37 -17.10
CA PRO A 26 -13.27 -10.82 -16.08
C PRO A 26 -12.02 -9.91 -16.02
N ILE A 27 -11.73 -9.34 -14.85
CA ILE A 27 -10.56 -8.50 -14.61
C ILE A 27 -9.48 -9.27 -13.85
N ILE A 28 -9.86 -10.02 -12.80
CA ILE A 28 -8.96 -10.89 -12.05
C ILE A 28 -9.35 -12.34 -12.33
N ARG A 29 -8.37 -13.20 -12.59
CA ARG A 29 -8.56 -14.53 -13.18
C ARG A 29 -7.76 -15.60 -12.43
N GLY A 30 -8.16 -15.91 -11.19
CA GLY A 30 -7.44 -16.91 -10.38
C GLY A 30 -6.14 -16.35 -9.79
N LEU A 31 -6.20 -15.14 -9.24
CA LEU A 31 -5.05 -14.48 -8.63
C LEU A 31 -4.65 -15.20 -7.35
N ASN A 32 -3.39 -15.65 -7.31
CA ASN A 32 -2.73 -16.17 -6.11
C ASN A 32 -1.60 -15.24 -5.71
N LEU A 33 -1.60 -14.80 -4.46
CA LEU A 33 -0.59 -13.93 -3.88
C LEU A 33 -0.37 -14.32 -2.42
N ASP A 34 0.88 -14.37 -1.98
CA ASP A 34 1.25 -14.66 -0.60
C ASP A 34 2.33 -13.67 -0.14
N VAL A 35 1.94 -12.75 0.74
CA VAL A 35 2.82 -11.73 1.33
C VAL A 35 3.12 -12.12 2.76
N LYS A 36 4.39 -12.25 3.11
CA LYS A 36 4.85 -12.66 4.43
C LYS A 36 4.83 -11.50 5.44
N HIS A 37 4.74 -11.82 6.74
CA HIS A 37 4.87 -10.81 7.77
C HIS A 37 6.24 -10.11 7.69
N GLY A 38 6.21 -8.78 7.78
CA GLY A 38 7.39 -7.93 7.71
C GLY A 38 7.97 -7.75 6.31
N GLU A 39 7.36 -8.35 5.27
CA GLU A 39 7.80 -8.25 3.89
C GLU A 39 7.34 -6.95 3.26
N ARG A 40 8.21 -6.29 2.48
CA ARG A 40 7.84 -5.22 1.56
C ARG A 40 7.65 -5.82 0.18
N HIS A 41 6.40 -5.94 -0.22
CA HIS A 41 5.97 -6.61 -1.44
C HIS A 41 5.47 -5.60 -2.47
N ALA A 42 6.06 -5.59 -3.66
CA ALA A 42 5.57 -4.77 -4.76
C ALA A 42 4.70 -5.60 -5.72
N ILE A 43 3.63 -5.00 -6.21
CA ILE A 43 2.81 -5.53 -7.30
C ILE A 43 3.01 -4.61 -8.51
N ILE A 44 3.61 -5.15 -9.56
CA ILE A 44 3.84 -4.44 -10.81
C ILE A 44 3.08 -5.09 -11.96
N GLY A 45 3.00 -4.42 -13.08
CA GLY A 45 2.36 -4.94 -14.29
C GLY A 45 1.93 -3.82 -15.23
N PRO A 46 1.61 -4.12 -16.49
CA PRO A 46 1.16 -3.13 -17.46
C PRO A 46 -0.16 -2.45 -17.05
N ASN A 47 -0.50 -1.37 -17.76
CA ASN A 47 -1.79 -0.73 -17.58
C ASN A 47 -2.92 -1.71 -17.91
N GLY A 48 -3.97 -1.72 -17.08
CA GLY A 48 -5.07 -2.69 -17.23
C GLY A 48 -4.80 -4.10 -16.70
N ALA A 49 -3.61 -4.38 -16.15
CA ALA A 49 -3.29 -5.71 -15.59
C ALA A 49 -4.16 -6.13 -14.40
N GLY A 50 -4.86 -5.18 -13.74
CA GLY A 50 -5.71 -5.47 -12.59
C GLY A 50 -5.14 -5.03 -11.24
N LYS A 51 -4.02 -4.30 -11.20
CA LYS A 51 -3.35 -3.84 -9.97
C LYS A 51 -4.29 -3.08 -9.03
N SER A 52 -4.89 -2.00 -9.49
CA SER A 52 -5.84 -1.19 -8.69
C SER A 52 -7.08 -2.00 -8.30
N THR A 53 -7.55 -2.92 -9.17
CA THR A 53 -8.65 -3.83 -8.85
C THR A 53 -8.25 -4.75 -7.70
N THR A 54 -7.05 -5.33 -7.71
CA THR A 54 -6.52 -6.16 -6.62
C THR A 54 -6.49 -5.38 -5.31
N PHE A 55 -6.02 -4.14 -5.31
CA PHE A 55 -6.04 -3.27 -4.12
C PHE A 55 -7.47 -2.98 -3.63
N HIS A 56 -8.43 -2.80 -4.55
CA HIS A 56 -9.83 -2.60 -4.17
C HIS A 56 -10.46 -3.86 -3.55
N LEU A 57 -10.10 -5.06 -4.03
CA LEU A 57 -10.55 -6.32 -3.46
C LEU A 57 -9.99 -6.51 -2.05
N VAL A 58 -8.68 -6.34 -1.87
CA VAL A 58 -7.98 -6.49 -0.60
C VAL A 58 -8.49 -5.49 0.44
N SER A 59 -8.77 -4.25 0.04
CA SER A 59 -9.29 -3.22 0.95
C SER A 59 -10.81 -3.26 1.18
N GLY A 60 -11.52 -4.24 0.61
CA GLY A 60 -12.96 -4.40 0.80
C GLY A 60 -13.81 -3.36 0.07
N ARG A 61 -13.23 -2.56 -0.85
CA ARG A 61 -13.98 -1.60 -1.67
C ARG A 61 -14.85 -2.32 -2.72
N PHE A 62 -14.35 -3.45 -3.22
CA PHE A 62 -15.11 -4.35 -4.09
C PHE A 62 -15.14 -5.76 -3.47
N PRO A 63 -16.26 -6.46 -3.52
CA PRO A 63 -16.30 -7.87 -3.16
C PRO A 63 -15.60 -8.72 -4.25
N VAL A 64 -14.96 -9.81 -3.85
CA VAL A 64 -14.49 -10.85 -4.76
C VAL A 64 -15.68 -11.54 -5.43
N THR A 65 -15.51 -12.04 -6.65
CA THR A 65 -16.53 -12.88 -7.29
C THR A 65 -16.43 -14.31 -6.77
N THR A 66 -15.24 -14.88 -6.72
CA THR A 66 -14.90 -16.16 -6.11
C THR A 66 -13.48 -16.11 -5.53
N GLY A 67 -13.12 -17.14 -4.76
CA GLY A 67 -11.82 -17.21 -4.08
C GLY A 67 -11.83 -16.58 -2.70
N GLN A 68 -10.66 -16.48 -2.09
CA GLN A 68 -10.51 -16.03 -0.71
C GLN A 68 -9.41 -14.97 -0.58
N VAL A 69 -9.67 -13.96 0.25
CA VAL A 69 -8.67 -12.99 0.72
C VAL A 69 -8.54 -13.18 2.22
N LEU A 70 -7.33 -13.50 2.67
CA LEU A 70 -7.03 -13.73 4.07
C LEU A 70 -6.07 -12.65 4.57
N LEU A 71 -6.40 -12.04 5.70
CA LEU A 71 -5.53 -11.14 6.45
C LEU A 71 -5.12 -11.84 7.74
N LYS A 72 -3.82 -12.10 7.93
CA LYS A 72 -3.29 -12.84 9.08
C LYS A 72 -3.99 -14.20 9.30
N GLY A 73 -4.31 -14.89 8.20
CA GLY A 73 -5.00 -16.19 8.21
C GLY A 73 -6.53 -16.11 8.34
N GLU A 74 -7.11 -14.96 8.63
CA GLU A 74 -8.55 -14.78 8.74
C GLU A 74 -9.19 -14.22 7.45
N SER A 75 -10.31 -14.78 7.02
CA SER A 75 -11.02 -14.28 5.84
C SER A 75 -11.58 -12.87 6.06
N ILE A 76 -11.31 -12.01 5.08
CA ILE A 76 -11.84 -10.64 5.03
C ILE A 76 -12.85 -10.45 3.90
N ASN A 77 -13.27 -11.52 3.23
CA ASN A 77 -14.26 -11.47 2.16
C ASN A 77 -15.56 -10.82 2.65
N GLY A 78 -16.08 -9.86 1.87
CA GLY A 78 -17.34 -9.18 2.17
C GLY A 78 -17.31 -8.22 3.36
N LEU A 79 -16.17 -8.06 4.03
CA LEU A 79 -16.03 -7.07 5.09
C LEU A 79 -15.91 -5.66 4.49
N PRO A 80 -16.59 -4.66 5.08
CA PRO A 80 -16.39 -3.28 4.69
C PRO A 80 -15.01 -2.76 5.11
N PRO A 81 -14.47 -1.73 4.41
CA PRO A 81 -13.11 -1.23 4.63
C PRO A 81 -12.76 -0.88 6.08
N TYR A 82 -13.72 -0.33 6.83
CA TYR A 82 -13.49 0.05 8.22
C TYR A 82 -13.30 -1.15 9.16
N LEU A 83 -13.90 -2.32 8.88
CA LEU A 83 -13.66 -3.55 9.63
C LEU A 83 -12.32 -4.18 9.27
N ILE A 84 -11.93 -4.11 8.00
CA ILE A 84 -10.61 -4.57 7.55
C ILE A 84 -9.51 -3.72 8.20
N ASN A 85 -9.71 -2.40 8.26
CA ASN A 85 -8.78 -1.51 8.97
C ASN A 85 -8.64 -1.88 10.46
N ARG A 86 -9.74 -2.21 11.14
CA ARG A 86 -9.71 -2.68 12.54
C ARG A 86 -8.98 -4.01 12.72
N ARG A 87 -8.87 -4.83 11.69
CA ARG A 87 -8.09 -6.06 11.70
C ARG A 87 -6.60 -5.83 11.43
N GLY A 88 -6.19 -4.58 11.30
CA GLY A 88 -4.81 -4.16 11.21
C GLY A 88 -4.27 -4.01 9.79
N MET A 89 -5.13 -3.66 8.80
CA MET A 89 -4.70 -3.29 7.48
C MET A 89 -5.16 -1.87 7.13
N SER A 90 -4.23 -1.00 6.80
CA SER A 90 -4.50 0.37 6.32
C SER A 90 -4.15 0.51 4.85
N ARG A 91 -4.86 1.39 4.15
CA ARG A 91 -4.60 1.73 2.75
C ARG A 91 -4.51 3.23 2.57
N SER A 92 -3.47 3.72 1.87
CA SER A 92 -3.49 5.05 1.27
C SER A 92 -4.38 5.05 0.02
N PHE A 93 -4.94 6.20 -0.32
CA PHE A 93 -5.78 6.34 -1.50
C PHE A 93 -4.99 7.05 -2.62
N GLN A 94 -5.32 6.73 -3.87
CA GLN A 94 -4.72 7.34 -5.06
C GLN A 94 -5.05 8.84 -5.18
N VAL A 95 -6.20 9.26 -4.64
CA VAL A 95 -6.60 10.67 -4.51
C VAL A 95 -6.36 11.12 -3.09
N THR A 96 -5.70 12.26 -2.93
CA THR A 96 -5.35 12.86 -1.63
C THR A 96 -6.57 12.97 -0.72
N ASN A 97 -6.61 12.15 0.33
CA ASN A 97 -7.70 12.07 1.31
C ASN A 97 -7.29 12.76 2.64
N ILE A 98 -6.99 14.05 2.54
CA ILE A 98 -6.72 14.90 3.70
C ILE A 98 -7.92 15.81 3.98
N PHE A 99 -8.03 16.28 5.19
CA PHE A 99 -8.96 17.35 5.55
C PHE A 99 -8.26 18.70 5.34
N PRO A 100 -8.47 19.38 4.21
CA PRO A 100 -7.62 20.52 3.80
C PRO A 100 -7.74 21.74 4.73
N ARG A 101 -8.87 21.86 5.45
CA ARG A 101 -9.10 22.95 6.39
C ARG A 101 -8.59 22.67 7.81
N LEU A 102 -8.30 21.41 8.12
CA LEU A 102 -7.69 21.03 9.40
C LEU A 102 -6.18 21.20 9.31
N SER A 103 -5.53 21.43 10.45
CA SER A 103 -4.08 21.44 10.53
C SER A 103 -3.49 20.05 10.23
N VAL A 104 -2.19 19.99 9.94
CA VAL A 104 -1.45 18.75 9.76
C VAL A 104 -1.59 17.85 10.99
N PHE A 105 -1.44 18.43 12.18
CA PHE A 105 -1.63 17.73 13.45
C PHE A 105 -3.03 17.14 13.60
N GLU A 106 -4.08 17.91 13.30
CA GLU A 106 -5.45 17.44 13.41
C GLU A 106 -5.77 16.32 12.44
N ASN A 107 -5.21 16.34 11.21
CA ASN A 107 -5.32 15.26 10.27
C ASN A 107 -4.75 13.95 10.83
N ILE A 108 -3.53 13.99 11.37
CA ILE A 108 -2.89 12.80 12.01
C ILE A 108 -3.70 12.37 13.24
N ARG A 109 -4.12 13.32 14.09
CA ARG A 109 -4.90 13.02 15.30
C ARG A 109 -6.20 12.27 14.98
N CYS A 110 -6.89 12.60 13.89
CA CYS A 110 -8.09 11.86 13.47
C CYS A 110 -7.80 10.36 13.28
N GLY A 111 -6.67 10.01 12.65
CA GLY A 111 -6.23 8.62 12.49
C GLY A 111 -5.87 7.95 13.82
N VAL A 112 -5.14 8.67 14.70
CA VAL A 112 -4.72 8.17 16.02
C VAL A 112 -5.91 7.91 16.94
N LEU A 113 -6.88 8.82 17.00
CA LEU A 113 -8.07 8.65 17.84
C LEU A 113 -8.84 7.38 17.52
N TRP A 114 -8.90 7.03 16.24
CA TRP A 114 -9.54 5.80 15.81
C TRP A 114 -8.82 4.55 16.36
N SER A 115 -7.49 4.54 16.36
CA SER A 115 -6.69 3.40 16.86
C SER A 115 -6.78 3.23 18.37
N LEU A 116 -6.97 4.33 19.12
CA LEU A 116 -7.13 4.32 20.57
C LEU A 116 -8.55 3.93 21.03
N GLY A 117 -9.47 3.63 20.08
CA GLY A 117 -10.83 3.23 20.40
C GLY A 117 -11.73 4.35 20.92
N TYR A 118 -11.33 5.60 20.74
CA TYR A 118 -12.18 6.75 21.08
C TYR A 118 -13.40 6.80 20.15
N ARG A 119 -14.48 6.15 20.59
CA ARG A 119 -15.79 6.16 19.92
C ARG A 119 -16.73 7.06 20.72
N TYR A 120 -17.24 8.12 20.08
CA TYR A 120 -18.35 8.94 20.62
C TYR A 120 -18.23 9.30 22.12
N SER A 121 -17.01 9.58 22.60
CA SER A 121 -16.81 10.00 23.99
C SER A 121 -17.04 11.49 24.11
N PHE A 122 -18.28 11.88 24.38
CA PHE A 122 -18.66 13.28 24.66
C PHE A 122 -18.05 13.82 25.95
N TRP A 123 -17.54 12.94 26.82
CA TRP A 123 -17.06 13.29 28.17
C TRP A 123 -15.54 13.53 28.23
N ASN A 124 -14.77 13.03 27.28
CA ASN A 124 -13.34 13.27 27.21
C ASN A 124 -13.06 14.37 26.19
N LEU A 125 -12.67 15.54 26.66
CA LEU A 125 -12.14 16.58 25.77
C LEU A 125 -10.93 16.00 25.03
N ILE A 126 -11.10 15.72 23.73
CA ILE A 126 -10.09 15.12 22.83
C ILE A 126 -8.77 15.89 22.90
N GLU A 127 -8.84 17.21 23.10
CA GLU A 127 -7.67 18.09 23.27
C GLU A 127 -6.81 17.75 24.50
N ARG A 128 -7.39 17.08 25.51
CA ARG A 128 -6.70 16.68 26.76
C ARG A 128 -6.20 15.24 26.73
N SER A 129 -6.46 14.47 25.66
CA SER A 129 -5.94 13.12 25.54
C SER A 129 -4.43 13.17 25.31
N ARG A 130 -3.67 12.95 26.37
CA ARG A 130 -2.19 12.92 26.33
C ARG A 130 -1.67 11.87 25.36
N ASP A 131 -2.21 10.66 25.42
CA ASP A 131 -1.78 9.55 24.55
C ASP A 131 -1.99 9.84 23.05
N ALA A 132 -3.16 10.43 22.71
CA ALA A 132 -3.43 10.80 21.32
C ALA A 132 -2.49 11.91 20.83
N ARG A 133 -2.18 12.87 21.69
CA ARG A 133 -1.24 13.96 21.39
C ARG A 133 0.17 13.42 21.17
N GLU A 134 0.69 12.64 22.12
CA GLU A 134 2.05 12.08 22.06
C GLU A 134 2.22 11.20 20.81
N ARG A 135 1.25 10.35 20.49
CA ARG A 135 1.28 9.53 19.26
C ARG A 135 1.22 10.39 17.99
N SER A 136 0.39 11.44 17.98
CA SER A 136 0.30 12.33 16.82
C SER A 136 1.60 13.10 16.59
N GLU A 137 2.25 13.59 17.65
CA GLU A 137 3.57 14.25 17.57
C GLU A 137 4.65 13.29 17.08
N ALA A 138 4.67 12.06 17.57
CA ALA A 138 5.62 11.04 17.11
C ALA A 138 5.47 10.73 15.61
N ILE A 139 4.23 10.69 15.10
CA ILE A 139 3.98 10.49 13.66
C ILE A 139 4.44 11.72 12.87
N LEU A 140 4.17 12.94 13.33
CA LEU A 140 4.65 14.16 12.68
C LEU A 140 6.18 14.17 12.54
N GLU A 141 6.89 13.71 13.57
CA GLU A 141 8.34 13.56 13.52
C GLU A 141 8.78 12.47 12.52
N GLN A 142 8.07 11.33 12.50
CA GLN A 142 8.36 10.25 11.55
C GLN A 142 8.23 10.69 10.10
N ILE A 143 7.21 11.51 9.78
CA ILE A 143 6.95 12.01 8.43
C ILE A 143 7.61 13.36 8.11
N ASN A 144 8.46 13.87 9.01
CA ASN A 144 9.21 15.14 8.88
C ASN A 144 8.29 16.38 8.69
N LEU A 145 7.09 16.40 9.27
CA LEU A 145 6.15 17.52 9.17
C LEU A 145 5.96 18.29 10.50
N THR A 146 6.85 18.12 11.46
CA THR A 146 6.77 18.82 12.77
C THR A 146 6.73 20.34 12.61
N ALA A 147 7.52 20.92 11.71
CA ALA A 147 7.51 22.37 11.43
C ALA A 147 6.20 22.85 10.76
N ARG A 148 5.40 21.96 10.22
CA ARG A 148 4.10 22.23 9.57
C ARG A 148 2.91 21.89 10.46
N ARG A 149 3.15 21.52 11.71
CA ARG A 149 2.18 21.01 12.67
C ARG A 149 0.82 21.73 12.66
N ASP A 150 0.85 23.05 12.77
CA ASP A 150 -0.34 23.88 12.91
C ASP A 150 -0.78 24.53 11.58
N VAL A 151 -0.12 24.18 10.48
CA VAL A 151 -0.44 24.67 9.12
C VAL A 151 -1.66 23.90 8.59
N PRO A 152 -2.65 24.58 7.95
CA PRO A 152 -3.73 23.90 7.27
C PRO A 152 -3.20 22.96 6.18
N ALA A 153 -3.69 21.72 6.13
CA ALA A 153 -3.16 20.71 5.22
C ALA A 153 -3.33 21.08 3.73
N GLY A 154 -4.33 21.89 3.40
CA GLY A 154 -4.59 22.32 2.03
C GLY A 154 -3.55 23.27 1.42
N VAL A 155 -2.67 23.87 2.25
CA VAL A 155 -1.61 24.79 1.75
C VAL A 155 -0.24 24.10 1.68
N LEU A 156 -0.16 22.83 2.03
CA LEU A 156 1.05 22.03 1.90
C LEU A 156 1.41 21.84 0.43
N SER A 157 2.70 21.69 0.12
CA SER A 157 3.16 21.21 -1.19
C SER A 157 2.64 19.79 -1.46
N TYR A 158 2.66 19.38 -2.73
CA TYR A 158 2.21 18.03 -3.11
C TYR A 158 2.96 16.92 -2.37
N ALA A 159 4.28 17.03 -2.27
CA ALA A 159 5.11 16.07 -1.54
C ALA A 159 4.79 16.04 -0.03
N GLU A 160 4.57 17.22 0.60
CA GLU A 160 4.15 17.31 2.00
C GLU A 160 2.76 16.69 2.22
N GLN A 161 1.82 16.89 1.28
CA GLN A 161 0.49 16.26 1.35
C GLN A 161 0.59 14.73 1.25
N ARG A 162 1.45 14.20 0.37
CA ARG A 162 1.72 12.76 0.29
C ARG A 162 2.37 12.21 1.56
N ALA A 163 3.32 12.93 2.14
CA ALA A 163 3.89 12.54 3.44
C ALA A 163 2.81 12.52 4.54
N LEU A 164 1.91 13.50 4.55
CA LEU A 164 0.76 13.54 5.48
C LEU A 164 -0.18 12.35 5.28
N GLU A 165 -0.50 11.96 4.04
CA GLU A 165 -1.32 10.77 3.74
C GLU A 165 -0.68 9.48 4.27
N ILE A 166 0.63 9.31 4.09
CA ILE A 166 1.37 8.19 4.66
C ILE A 166 1.24 8.24 6.19
N GLY A 167 1.40 9.41 6.80
CA GLY A 167 1.22 9.63 8.23
C GLY A 167 -0.17 9.21 8.73
N ILE A 168 -1.23 9.63 8.05
CA ILE A 168 -2.62 9.23 8.37
C ILE A 168 -2.79 7.71 8.24
N THR A 169 -2.20 7.11 7.20
CA THR A 169 -2.29 5.67 6.94
C THR A 169 -1.66 4.85 8.08
N ILE A 170 -0.53 5.30 8.62
CA ILE A 170 0.14 4.61 9.74
C ILE A 170 -0.43 4.96 11.12
N ALA A 171 -1.16 6.09 11.24
CA ALA A 171 -1.73 6.58 12.50
C ALA A 171 -2.71 5.59 13.13
N GLY A 172 -3.38 4.79 12.31
CA GLY A 172 -4.27 3.71 12.75
C GLY A 172 -3.55 2.54 13.42
N GLY A 173 -2.22 2.49 13.44
CA GLY A 173 -1.45 1.40 14.05
C GLY A 173 -1.53 0.08 13.28
N ALA A 174 -1.85 0.10 11.99
CA ALA A 174 -1.96 -1.11 11.18
C ALA A 174 -0.60 -1.81 10.99
N ASP A 175 -0.63 -3.17 11.00
CA ASP A 175 0.55 -4.01 10.76
C ASP A 175 0.78 -4.25 9.26
N VAL A 176 -0.29 -4.14 8.45
CA VAL A 176 -0.24 -4.28 7.00
C VAL A 176 -0.62 -2.93 6.36
N ILE A 177 0.28 -2.37 5.58
CA ILE A 177 0.13 -1.07 4.92
C ILE A 177 0.03 -1.31 3.41
N LEU A 178 -1.01 -0.76 2.77
CA LEU A 178 -1.16 -0.74 1.33
C LEU A 178 -0.92 0.67 0.81
N LEU A 179 0.06 0.84 -0.09
CA LEU A 179 0.34 2.12 -0.75
C LEU A 179 0.10 2.00 -2.26
N ASP A 180 -0.75 2.87 -2.79
CA ASP A 180 -1.15 2.89 -4.20
C ASP A 180 -0.48 4.09 -4.89
N GLU A 181 0.56 3.81 -5.69
CA GLU A 181 1.36 4.80 -6.43
C GLU A 181 1.81 6.00 -5.56
N PRO A 182 2.48 5.75 -4.41
CA PRO A 182 2.78 6.82 -3.45
C PRO A 182 3.74 7.88 -3.99
N THR A 183 4.50 7.58 -5.06
CA THR A 183 5.46 8.51 -5.66
C THR A 183 4.98 9.14 -6.96
N ALA A 184 3.73 8.84 -7.40
CA ALA A 184 3.19 9.36 -8.65
C ALA A 184 3.18 10.90 -8.67
N GLY A 185 3.68 11.49 -9.76
CA GLY A 185 3.70 12.94 -9.97
C GLY A 185 4.79 13.70 -9.19
N MET A 186 5.70 13.01 -8.51
CA MET A 186 6.83 13.59 -7.81
C MET A 186 8.03 13.81 -8.73
N SER A 187 8.80 14.86 -8.47
CA SER A 187 10.15 15.00 -9.02
C SER A 187 11.08 13.92 -8.46
N ARG A 188 12.23 13.72 -9.10
CA ARG A 188 13.21 12.73 -8.66
C ARG A 188 13.64 12.91 -7.19
N SER A 189 13.93 14.15 -6.79
CA SER A 189 14.33 14.45 -5.41
C SER A 189 13.19 14.16 -4.41
N GLU A 190 11.95 14.51 -4.74
CA GLU A 190 10.79 14.20 -3.89
C GLU A 190 10.56 12.70 -3.79
N THR A 191 10.75 11.95 -4.89
CA THR A 191 10.67 10.48 -4.91
C THR A 191 11.69 9.85 -3.97
N GLU A 192 12.96 10.30 -4.00
CA GLU A 192 14.02 9.82 -3.11
C GLU A 192 13.67 10.05 -1.62
N HIS A 193 13.10 11.22 -1.30
CA HIS A 193 12.61 11.51 0.05
C HIS A 193 11.42 10.64 0.44
N ALA A 194 10.45 10.44 -0.47
CA ALA A 194 9.29 9.59 -0.24
C ALA A 194 9.69 8.13 -0.01
N VAL A 195 10.62 7.60 -0.79
CA VAL A 195 11.18 6.24 -0.63
C VAL A 195 11.82 6.08 0.75
N THR A 196 12.63 7.05 1.17
CA THR A 196 13.26 7.06 2.50
C THR A 196 12.21 7.08 3.61
N LEU A 197 11.18 7.90 3.46
CA LEU A 197 10.05 7.97 4.39
C LEU A 197 9.29 6.64 4.46
N ILE A 198 8.89 6.07 3.31
CA ILE A 198 8.16 4.80 3.24
C ILE A 198 8.97 3.69 3.90
N ARG A 199 10.27 3.62 3.66
CA ARG A 199 11.17 2.64 4.30
C ARG A 199 11.15 2.77 5.82
N LYS A 200 11.28 3.99 6.34
CA LYS A 200 11.24 4.29 7.78
C LYS A 200 9.92 3.90 8.43
N VAL A 201 8.78 4.28 7.84
CA VAL A 201 7.46 4.05 8.45
C VAL A 201 6.97 2.61 8.31
N SER A 202 7.54 1.84 7.38
CA SER A 202 7.24 0.41 7.17
C SER A 202 8.17 -0.52 7.94
N GLU A 203 9.12 0.00 8.72
CA GLU A 203 10.00 -0.83 9.53
C GLU A 203 9.20 -1.67 10.54
N GLY A 204 9.45 -2.98 10.56
CA GLY A 204 8.71 -3.94 11.40
C GLY A 204 7.25 -4.19 10.98
N LYS A 205 6.81 -3.66 9.85
CA LYS A 205 5.46 -3.85 9.29
C LYS A 205 5.51 -4.52 7.92
N THR A 206 4.38 -5.06 7.52
CA THR A 206 4.20 -5.57 6.15
C THR A 206 3.75 -4.42 5.25
N LEU A 207 4.44 -4.23 4.15
CA LEU A 207 4.10 -3.23 3.13
C LEU A 207 3.71 -3.93 1.83
N VAL A 208 2.57 -3.55 1.26
CA VAL A 208 2.22 -3.89 -0.12
C VAL A 208 2.11 -2.60 -0.91
N ILE A 209 2.87 -2.50 -1.98
CA ILE A 209 2.94 -1.30 -2.81
C ILE A 209 2.58 -1.63 -4.27
N VAL A 210 1.76 -0.80 -4.89
CA VAL A 210 1.61 -0.76 -6.34
C VAL A 210 2.39 0.44 -6.84
N GLU A 211 3.32 0.21 -7.75
CA GLU A 211 4.14 1.25 -8.38
C GLU A 211 4.43 0.89 -9.84
N HIS A 212 4.69 1.91 -10.63
CA HIS A 212 5.11 1.78 -12.01
C HIS A 212 6.54 2.31 -12.25
N ASP A 213 7.08 3.07 -11.31
CA ASP A 213 8.50 3.45 -11.32
C ASP A 213 9.35 2.28 -10.81
N MET A 214 10.05 1.63 -11.74
CA MET A 214 10.88 0.47 -11.43
C MET A 214 12.04 0.79 -10.50
N SER A 215 12.53 2.04 -10.48
CA SER A 215 13.60 2.45 -9.57
C SER A 215 13.11 2.42 -8.11
N VAL A 216 11.90 2.92 -7.85
CA VAL A 216 11.23 2.86 -6.55
C VAL A 216 10.97 1.42 -6.12
N VAL A 217 10.45 0.59 -7.04
CA VAL A 217 10.15 -0.82 -6.78
C VAL A 217 11.41 -1.58 -6.38
N PHE A 218 12.51 -1.43 -7.15
CA PHE A 218 13.77 -2.13 -6.86
C PHE A 218 14.46 -1.64 -5.60
N ASP A 219 14.24 -0.40 -5.20
CA ASP A 219 14.79 0.17 -3.98
C ASP A 219 14.03 -0.24 -2.72
N LEU A 220 12.70 -0.36 -2.79
CA LEU A 220 11.85 -0.62 -1.63
C LEU A 220 11.54 -2.10 -1.40
N ALA A 221 11.30 -2.89 -2.47
CA ALA A 221 10.70 -4.19 -2.34
C ALA A 221 11.69 -5.30 -1.99
N ASP A 222 11.30 -6.17 -1.07
CA ASP A 222 11.99 -7.44 -0.79
C ASP A 222 11.58 -8.51 -1.81
N ARG A 223 10.29 -8.49 -2.25
CA ARG A 223 9.73 -9.34 -3.30
C ARG A 223 8.80 -8.56 -4.22
N ILE A 224 8.70 -9.03 -5.45
CA ILE A 224 7.88 -8.43 -6.50
C ILE A 224 6.99 -9.50 -7.12
N SER A 225 5.68 -9.23 -7.21
CA SER A 225 4.74 -10.00 -8.03
C SER A 225 4.40 -9.24 -9.30
N VAL A 226 4.51 -9.92 -10.42
CA VAL A 226 4.19 -9.36 -11.74
C VAL A 226 2.79 -9.80 -12.14
N LEU A 227 1.89 -8.84 -12.25
CA LEU A 227 0.49 -9.04 -12.62
C LEU A 227 0.29 -8.74 -14.11
N VAL A 228 -0.28 -9.68 -14.86
CA VAL A 228 -0.59 -9.54 -16.28
C VAL A 228 -1.96 -10.16 -16.54
N TYR A 229 -2.85 -9.42 -17.18
CA TYR A 229 -4.23 -9.85 -17.48
C TYR A 229 -4.97 -10.51 -16.31
N GLY A 230 -4.78 -9.96 -15.10
CA GLY A 230 -5.46 -10.42 -13.88
C GLY A 230 -4.88 -11.69 -13.26
N GLN A 231 -3.68 -12.10 -13.64
CA GLN A 231 -2.95 -13.25 -13.10
C GLN A 231 -1.52 -12.86 -12.70
N VAL A 232 -1.00 -13.47 -11.64
CA VAL A 232 0.42 -13.36 -11.29
C VAL A 232 1.21 -14.33 -12.16
N ILE A 233 2.11 -13.81 -12.99
CA ILE A 233 2.97 -14.63 -13.87
C ILE A 233 4.31 -14.98 -13.21
N ALA A 234 4.77 -14.16 -12.26
CA ALA A 234 6.00 -14.39 -11.51
C ALA A 234 5.94 -13.70 -10.15
N THR A 235 6.56 -14.31 -9.15
CA THR A 235 6.83 -13.70 -7.84
C THR A 235 8.23 -14.11 -7.38
N ASP A 236 9.14 -13.13 -7.23
CA ASP A 236 10.52 -13.39 -6.80
C ASP A 236 11.16 -12.12 -6.23
N THR A 237 12.46 -12.21 -5.90
CA THR A 237 13.28 -11.05 -5.53
C THR A 237 13.45 -10.08 -6.69
N PRO A 238 13.71 -8.79 -6.44
CA PRO A 238 13.92 -7.78 -7.48
C PRO A 238 14.93 -8.22 -8.55
N GLN A 239 16.05 -8.82 -8.14
CA GLN A 239 17.11 -9.26 -9.03
C GLN A 239 16.63 -10.35 -10.00
N ARG A 240 15.87 -11.34 -9.50
CA ARG A 240 15.34 -12.43 -10.33
C ARG A 240 14.21 -11.97 -11.23
N ILE A 241 13.35 -11.08 -10.77
CA ILE A 241 12.31 -10.48 -11.62
C ILE A 241 12.93 -9.72 -12.80
N ARG A 242 14.00 -8.96 -12.56
CA ARG A 242 14.71 -8.22 -13.61
C ARG A 242 15.27 -9.12 -14.73
N SER A 243 15.72 -10.32 -14.38
CA SER A 243 16.30 -11.29 -15.32
C SER A 243 15.29 -12.32 -15.86
N ASN A 244 14.02 -12.23 -15.48
CA ASN A 244 12.99 -13.20 -15.89
C ASN A 244 12.51 -12.89 -17.32
N ALA A 245 12.74 -13.81 -18.27
CA ALA A 245 12.37 -13.64 -19.67
C ALA A 245 10.87 -13.42 -19.88
N ALA A 246 10.01 -14.16 -19.17
CA ALA A 246 8.55 -13.99 -19.27
C ALA A 246 8.08 -12.62 -18.76
N VAL A 247 8.76 -12.08 -17.74
CA VAL A 247 8.49 -10.71 -17.24
C VAL A 247 8.96 -9.67 -18.25
N GLN A 248 10.15 -9.85 -18.83
CA GLN A 248 10.66 -8.94 -19.86
C GLN A 248 9.75 -8.92 -21.09
N GLU A 249 9.27 -10.05 -21.54
CA GLU A 249 8.34 -10.15 -22.68
C GLU A 249 6.97 -9.50 -22.36
N ALA A 250 6.40 -9.79 -21.20
CA ALA A 250 5.04 -9.38 -20.86
C ALA A 250 4.94 -7.93 -20.34
N TYR A 251 6.00 -7.41 -19.72
CA TYR A 251 5.99 -6.11 -19.03
C TYR A 251 6.85 -5.06 -19.71
N LEU A 252 8.05 -5.43 -20.17
CA LEU A 252 8.97 -4.47 -20.78
C LEU A 252 8.73 -4.32 -22.30
N GLY A 253 7.85 -5.14 -22.86
CA GLY A 253 7.58 -5.25 -24.29
C GLY A 253 8.65 -6.08 -25.02
N ALA A 254 8.30 -6.75 -26.11
CA ALA A 254 9.29 -7.25 -27.04
C ALA A 254 10.21 -6.08 -27.43
N PRO A 255 11.55 -6.30 -27.57
CA PRO A 255 12.44 -5.26 -28.05
C PRO A 255 11.81 -4.68 -29.31
N ALA A 256 11.70 -3.35 -29.40
CA ALA A 256 11.20 -2.69 -30.59
C ALA A 256 11.97 -3.26 -31.77
N ALA A 257 11.26 -3.98 -32.63
CA ALA A 257 11.83 -4.40 -33.88
C ALA A 257 12.36 -3.12 -34.52
N GLU A 258 13.68 -3.09 -34.77
CA GLU A 258 14.31 -2.02 -35.50
C GLU A 258 13.48 -1.80 -36.76
N ALA A 259 12.86 -0.64 -36.84
CA ALA A 259 12.20 -0.20 -38.04
C ALA A 259 13.34 0.04 -39.07
N ASP A 260 13.63 -0.98 -39.83
CA ASP A 260 14.40 -0.89 -41.03
C ASP A 260 13.65 0.05 -41.95
N HIS A 261 14.10 1.27 -42.01
CA HIS A 261 13.72 2.22 -43.06
C HIS A 261 14.77 2.17 -44.14
N ALA A 262 14.42 1.40 -45.18
CA ALA A 262 14.97 1.56 -46.51
C ALA A 262 14.45 2.87 -47.13
#